data_971a90cc1c9297374bea509ea6625a3a
#
_entry.id   971a90cc1c9297374bea509ea6625a3a
#
_cell.length_a   1.000
_cell.length_b   1.000
_cell.length_c   1.000
_cell.angle_alpha   90.00
_cell.angle_beta   90.00
_cell.angle_gamma   90.00
#
_symmetry.space_group_name_H-M   'P 1'
#
loop_
_entity.id
_entity.type
_entity.pdbx_description
1 polymer ?
#
loop_
_entity_poly.entity_id
_entity_poly.type
_entity_poly.pdbx_seq_one_letter_code
_entity_poly.pdbx_strand_id
1 'polypeptide(L)'
;IRRLRDRPDLSLERADVPHLMDRWFRAPYTNYTEAITPRIGDVLNEWEVFWELSCRLGSPLPFPGGNAPTDHRPSDDEMLDLVYAGSRMPMDEVRRNRMKVHPDKAMIVQPADPACTAKFTVAPDDIVAEMRQVIVEGDSATTLGVDPKMYPFRLVSRRLKHVLNSFGSELSALGAKGSTNPAYMNPDDMEAYDLADGDLIEISSPRASIHAVVESATDVRRGVISMAHSWGGSSLTDEKVRDIGTPTSRLVSVDRGYDTVNGMVVQSAIPVRLTVLEQSNR
;
A
#
# COMPACT_ATOMS: atom_id res chain seq x y z
N ILE A 1 -22.12 4.93 3.17
CA ILE A 1 -22.04 5.08 1.70
C ILE A 1 -22.00 6.57 1.31
N ARG A 2 -22.94 7.43 1.76
CA ARG A 2 -22.92 8.86 1.42
C ARG A 2 -21.65 9.56 1.88
N ARG A 3 -21.16 9.26 3.09
CA ARG A 3 -19.91 9.84 3.63
C ARG A 3 -18.66 9.40 2.88
N LEU A 4 -18.64 8.17 2.36
CA LEU A 4 -17.54 7.70 1.52
C LEU A 4 -17.51 8.45 0.18
N ARG A 5 -18.68 8.80 -0.37
CA ARG A 5 -18.80 9.60 -1.59
C ARG A 5 -18.38 11.07 -1.41
N ASP A 6 -18.51 11.58 -0.19
CA ASP A 6 -18.14 12.95 0.15
C ASP A 6 -16.62 13.07 0.46
N ARG A 7 -15.89 11.97 0.40
CA ARG A 7 -14.45 11.88 0.68
C ARG A 7 -13.70 11.46 -0.58
N PRO A 8 -13.25 12.41 -1.40
CA PRO A 8 -12.56 12.11 -2.66
C PRO A 8 -11.18 11.46 -2.48
N ASP A 9 -10.62 11.49 -1.28
CA ASP A 9 -9.39 10.81 -0.88
C ASP A 9 -9.55 9.30 -0.67
N LEU A 10 -10.78 8.80 -0.63
CA LEU A 10 -11.06 7.37 -0.50
C LEU A 10 -11.24 6.77 -1.90
N SER A 11 -10.17 6.29 -2.49
CA SER A 11 -10.06 5.91 -3.89
C SER A 11 -10.81 4.65 -4.31
N LEU A 12 -11.33 3.85 -3.38
CA LEU A 12 -12.01 2.59 -3.74
C LEU A 12 -13.38 2.79 -4.42
N GLU A 13 -14.05 3.90 -4.16
CA GLU A 13 -15.35 4.21 -4.76
C GLU A 13 -15.52 5.73 -4.91
N ARG A 14 -14.65 6.34 -5.65
CA ARG A 14 -14.82 7.77 -5.98
C ARG A 14 -16.08 7.95 -6.82
N ALA A 15 -16.94 8.88 -6.39
CA ALA A 15 -18.17 9.18 -7.08
C ALA A 15 -18.01 10.24 -8.19
N ASP A 16 -16.84 10.87 -8.26
CA ASP A 16 -16.48 11.94 -9.20
C ASP A 16 -15.67 11.45 -10.41
N VAL A 17 -15.50 10.13 -10.54
CA VAL A 17 -14.85 9.50 -11.70
C VAL A 17 -15.69 8.35 -12.23
N PRO A 18 -15.62 8.06 -13.53
CA PRO A 18 -16.24 6.87 -14.07
C PRO A 18 -15.50 5.61 -13.64
N HIS A 19 -16.22 4.54 -13.45
CA HIS A 19 -15.66 3.24 -13.11
C HIS A 19 -16.01 2.23 -14.19
N LEU A 20 -14.99 1.53 -14.69
CA LEU A 20 -15.15 0.39 -15.55
C LEU A 20 -14.65 -0.86 -14.83
N MET A 21 -15.49 -1.88 -14.81
CA MET A 21 -15.13 -3.22 -14.34
C MET A 21 -15.26 -4.21 -15.48
N ASP A 22 -14.17 -4.88 -15.77
CA ASP A 22 -14.08 -6.01 -16.68
C ASP A 22 -13.40 -7.16 -15.91
N ARG A 23 -14.17 -8.16 -15.47
CA ARG A 23 -13.66 -9.12 -14.50
C ARG A 23 -14.09 -10.55 -14.75
N TRP A 24 -13.32 -11.41 -14.23
CA TRP A 24 -13.19 -12.85 -14.26
C TRP A 24 -14.18 -13.55 -13.31
N PHE A 25 -15.45 -13.33 -13.50
CA PHE A 25 -16.45 -14.14 -12.83
C PHE A 25 -16.87 -15.30 -13.71
N ARG A 26 -17.70 -16.18 -13.17
CA ARG A 26 -18.23 -17.35 -13.89
C ARG A 26 -18.85 -16.99 -15.24
N ALA A 27 -19.41 -15.81 -15.34
CA ALA A 27 -19.84 -15.21 -16.60
C ALA A 27 -19.05 -13.91 -16.80
N PRO A 28 -18.30 -13.73 -17.90
CA PRO A 28 -17.66 -12.45 -18.21
C PRO A 28 -18.69 -11.34 -18.30
N TYR A 29 -18.42 -10.21 -17.70
CA TYR A 29 -19.30 -9.06 -17.78
C TYR A 29 -18.48 -7.76 -17.85
N THR A 30 -19.09 -6.76 -18.45
CA THR A 30 -18.61 -5.39 -18.44
C THR A 30 -19.60 -4.52 -17.68
N ASN A 31 -19.11 -3.74 -16.74
CA ASN A 31 -19.91 -2.81 -15.96
C ASN A 31 -19.26 -1.43 -15.99
N TYR A 32 -20.03 -0.42 -16.36
CA TYR A 32 -19.61 0.97 -16.40
C TYR A 32 -20.52 1.83 -15.53
N THR A 33 -19.93 2.67 -14.72
CA THR A 33 -20.63 3.65 -13.89
C THR A 33 -20.07 5.03 -14.20
N GLU A 34 -20.93 5.96 -14.58
CA GLU A 34 -20.58 7.36 -14.78
C GLU A 34 -20.14 8.02 -13.46
N ALA A 35 -19.38 9.09 -13.57
CA ALA A 35 -19.17 9.99 -12.45
C ALA A 35 -20.52 10.53 -11.94
N ILE A 36 -20.75 10.48 -10.63
CA ILE A 36 -22.03 10.85 -10.01
C ILE A 36 -21.98 12.25 -9.41
N THR A 37 -20.77 12.66 -8.97
CA THR A 37 -20.53 13.96 -8.33
C THR A 37 -19.43 14.71 -9.07
N PRO A 38 -19.43 16.05 -9.03
CA PRO A 38 -18.27 16.80 -9.50
C PRO A 38 -17.06 16.53 -8.59
N ARG A 39 -15.88 16.69 -9.15
CA ARG A 39 -14.62 16.63 -8.39
C ARG A 39 -14.57 17.76 -7.38
N ILE A 40 -14.12 17.47 -6.15
CA ILE A 40 -14.03 18.43 -5.06
C ILE A 40 -12.56 18.72 -4.76
N GLY A 41 -12.18 20.00 -4.77
CA GLY A 41 -10.83 20.45 -4.45
C GLY A 41 -9.76 19.96 -5.43
N ASP A 42 -8.53 19.88 -4.94
CA ASP A 42 -7.33 19.55 -5.73
C ASP A 42 -7.01 18.04 -5.74
N VAL A 43 -8.04 17.20 -5.60
CA VAL A 43 -7.86 15.75 -5.60
C VAL A 43 -7.61 15.25 -7.01
N LEU A 44 -6.50 14.52 -7.18
CA LEU A 44 -6.11 13.91 -8.44
C LEU A 44 -6.49 12.42 -8.49
N ASN A 45 -6.73 11.92 -9.69
CA ASN A 45 -6.69 10.49 -9.97
C ASN A 45 -5.23 10.02 -10.03
N GLU A 46 -4.96 8.76 -9.69
CA GLU A 46 -3.61 8.22 -9.75
C GLU A 46 -2.99 8.35 -11.15
N TRP A 47 -3.78 8.08 -12.21
CA TRP A 47 -3.29 8.19 -13.57
C TRP A 47 -2.85 9.62 -13.95
N GLU A 48 -3.45 10.65 -13.37
CA GLU A 48 -3.12 12.05 -13.63
C GLU A 48 -1.70 12.40 -13.14
N VAL A 49 -1.29 11.79 -12.03
CA VAL A 49 0.09 11.95 -11.51
C VAL A 49 1.10 11.35 -12.50
N PHE A 50 0.84 10.14 -12.99
CA PHE A 50 1.72 9.50 -13.97
C PHE A 50 1.69 10.21 -15.33
N TRP A 51 0.54 10.70 -15.76
CA TRP A 51 0.42 11.48 -16.97
C TRP A 51 1.24 12.78 -16.89
N GLU A 52 1.08 13.57 -15.84
CA GLU A 52 1.85 14.80 -15.62
C GLU A 52 3.35 14.52 -15.56
N LEU A 53 3.76 13.45 -14.90
CA LEU A 53 5.16 13.04 -14.86
C LEU A 53 5.67 12.68 -16.26
N SER A 54 4.90 11.96 -17.05
CA SER A 54 5.26 11.59 -18.42
C SER A 54 5.42 12.80 -19.33
N CYS A 55 4.54 13.80 -19.18
CA CYS A 55 4.64 15.07 -19.90
C CYS A 55 5.96 15.81 -19.57
N ARG A 56 6.30 15.90 -18.28
CA ARG A 56 7.54 16.55 -17.82
C ARG A 56 8.80 15.82 -18.29
N LEU A 57 8.75 14.52 -18.41
CA LEU A 57 9.86 13.68 -18.90
C LEU A 57 9.93 13.63 -20.43
N GLY A 58 8.96 14.18 -21.15
CA GLY A 58 8.87 14.08 -22.60
C GLY A 58 8.67 12.65 -23.12
N SER A 59 8.09 11.76 -22.27
CA SER A 59 7.87 10.35 -22.57
C SER A 59 6.39 10.01 -22.42
N PRO A 60 5.57 10.17 -23.47
CA PRO A 60 4.14 9.93 -23.43
C PRO A 60 3.81 8.51 -23.00
N LEU A 61 2.76 8.34 -22.20
CA LEU A 61 2.28 7.02 -21.76
C LEU A 61 1.64 6.27 -22.95
N PRO A 62 2.11 5.06 -23.29
CA PRO A 62 1.56 4.27 -24.38
C PRO A 62 0.34 3.46 -23.90
N PHE A 63 -0.72 3.43 -24.71
CA PHE A 63 -1.93 2.64 -24.52
C PHE A 63 -2.32 1.93 -25.82
N PRO A 64 -3.22 0.94 -25.78
CA PRO A 64 -3.71 0.28 -26.98
C PRO A 64 -4.31 1.24 -28.03
N GLY A 65 -4.92 2.33 -27.60
CA GLY A 65 -5.50 3.37 -28.47
C GLY A 65 -4.52 4.43 -28.96
N GLY A 66 -3.25 4.35 -28.58
CA GLY A 66 -2.23 5.32 -28.90
C GLY A 66 -1.61 5.96 -27.63
N ASN A 67 -0.73 6.90 -27.84
CA ASN A 67 -0.13 7.61 -26.72
C ASN A 67 -1.15 8.57 -26.07
N ALA A 68 -1.05 8.72 -24.75
CA ALA A 68 -1.78 9.77 -24.07
C ALA A 68 -1.38 11.17 -24.62
N PRO A 69 -2.36 12.10 -24.79
CA PRO A 69 -2.05 13.45 -25.25
C PRO A 69 -1.11 14.17 -24.26
N THR A 70 -0.23 15.01 -24.80
CA THR A 70 0.71 15.81 -23.99
C THR A 70 0.49 17.31 -24.12
N ASP A 71 -0.37 17.71 -25.04
CA ASP A 71 -0.75 19.09 -25.37
C ASP A 71 -1.94 19.59 -24.53
N HIS A 72 -2.70 18.70 -23.95
CA HIS A 72 -3.79 19.00 -23.04
C HIS A 72 -3.93 17.88 -22.00
N ARG A 73 -4.56 18.19 -20.86
CA ARG A 73 -4.91 17.18 -19.84
C ARG A 73 -6.14 16.40 -20.32
N PRO A 74 -6.00 15.09 -20.55
CA PRO A 74 -7.13 14.27 -20.97
C PRO A 74 -8.20 14.16 -19.87
N SER A 75 -9.42 13.96 -20.26
CA SER A 75 -10.50 13.56 -19.36
C SER A 75 -10.38 12.08 -18.98
N ASP A 76 -11.08 11.67 -17.91
CA ASP A 76 -11.16 10.26 -17.52
C ASP A 76 -11.76 9.41 -18.66
N ASP A 77 -12.72 9.93 -19.42
CA ASP A 77 -13.34 9.24 -20.56
C ASP A 77 -12.37 9.08 -21.74
N GLU A 78 -11.58 10.09 -22.06
CA GLU A 78 -10.53 9.99 -23.09
C GLU A 78 -9.49 8.95 -22.69
N MET A 79 -9.12 8.89 -21.41
CA MET A 79 -8.21 7.86 -20.92
C MET A 79 -8.80 6.46 -21.00
N LEU A 80 -10.10 6.29 -20.69
CA LEU A 80 -10.78 5.01 -20.87
C LEU A 80 -10.83 4.58 -22.34
N ASP A 81 -11.06 5.51 -23.26
CA ASP A 81 -11.06 5.22 -24.70
C ASP A 81 -9.67 4.73 -25.18
N LEU A 82 -8.60 5.33 -24.68
CA LEU A 82 -7.23 4.91 -24.98
C LEU A 82 -6.89 3.53 -24.40
N VAL A 83 -7.23 3.32 -23.13
CA VAL A 83 -6.91 2.08 -22.40
C VAL A 83 -7.66 0.88 -22.97
N TYR A 84 -8.93 1.07 -23.34
CA TYR A 84 -9.82 0.00 -23.81
C TYR A 84 -9.99 -0.04 -25.33
N ALA A 85 -9.18 0.69 -26.08
CA ALA A 85 -9.19 0.59 -27.54
C ALA A 85 -8.91 -0.84 -28.01
N GLY A 86 -9.72 -1.32 -28.95
CA GLY A 86 -9.64 -2.70 -29.42
C GLY A 86 -10.19 -3.76 -28.47
N SER A 87 -10.84 -3.35 -27.37
CA SER A 87 -11.55 -4.28 -26.49
C SER A 87 -12.75 -4.91 -27.23
N ARG A 88 -13.22 -6.06 -26.71
CA ARG A 88 -14.38 -6.80 -27.26
C ARG A 88 -15.61 -5.92 -27.46
N MET A 89 -15.82 -4.96 -26.62
CA MET A 89 -16.93 -4.02 -26.65
C MET A 89 -16.38 -2.60 -26.74
N PRO A 90 -16.70 -1.85 -27.81
CA PRO A 90 -16.29 -0.44 -27.92
C PRO A 90 -16.80 0.40 -26.74
N MET A 91 -16.03 1.39 -26.31
CA MET A 91 -16.37 2.18 -25.12
C MET A 91 -17.71 2.94 -25.27
N ASP A 92 -18.07 3.39 -26.46
CA ASP A 92 -19.38 4.02 -26.71
C ASP A 92 -20.54 3.03 -26.48
N GLU A 93 -20.36 1.75 -26.81
CA GLU A 93 -21.34 0.71 -26.51
C GLU A 93 -21.36 0.41 -24.98
N VAL A 94 -20.21 0.38 -24.34
CA VAL A 94 -20.09 0.22 -22.88
C VAL A 94 -20.86 1.32 -22.15
N ARG A 95 -20.67 2.57 -22.53
CA ARG A 95 -21.35 3.72 -21.92
C ARG A 95 -22.87 3.67 -22.10
N ARG A 96 -23.34 3.20 -23.28
CA ARG A 96 -24.78 3.03 -23.54
C ARG A 96 -25.41 1.87 -22.76
N ASN A 97 -24.70 0.77 -22.61
CA ASN A 97 -25.24 -0.46 -22.00
C ASN A 97 -24.86 -0.67 -20.53
N ARG A 98 -24.16 0.24 -19.92
CA ARG A 98 -23.71 0.28 -18.50
C ARG A 98 -23.36 -1.06 -17.85
N MET A 99 -24.09 -2.12 -18.13
CA MET A 99 -23.82 -3.48 -17.68
C MET A 99 -24.20 -4.48 -18.77
N LYS A 100 -23.25 -5.31 -19.18
CA LYS A 100 -23.49 -6.36 -20.17
C LYS A 100 -22.80 -7.64 -19.71
N VAL A 101 -23.56 -8.72 -19.61
CA VAL A 101 -23.03 -10.07 -19.45
C VAL A 101 -22.71 -10.62 -20.85
N HIS A 102 -21.52 -11.13 -21.03
CA HIS A 102 -21.10 -11.74 -22.29
C HIS A 102 -21.50 -13.23 -22.31
N PRO A 103 -22.08 -13.71 -23.43
CA PRO A 103 -22.59 -15.08 -23.51
C PRO A 103 -21.48 -16.14 -23.65
N ASP A 104 -20.23 -15.73 -23.57
CA ASP A 104 -19.13 -16.66 -23.70
C ASP A 104 -19.14 -17.67 -22.55
N LYS A 105 -18.80 -18.89 -22.87
CA LYS A 105 -18.53 -19.88 -21.85
C LYS A 105 -17.46 -19.36 -20.91
N ALA A 106 -17.74 -19.43 -19.60
CA ALA A 106 -16.71 -19.22 -18.61
C ALA A 106 -15.47 -20.03 -19.02
N MET A 107 -14.30 -19.40 -18.94
CA MET A 107 -13.06 -20.09 -19.28
C MET A 107 -12.92 -21.31 -18.39
N ILE A 108 -13.16 -22.45 -18.97
CA ILE A 108 -12.97 -23.74 -18.31
C ILE A 108 -11.50 -24.07 -18.46
N VAL A 109 -10.93 -24.63 -17.42
CA VAL A 109 -9.59 -25.22 -17.48
C VAL A 109 -9.49 -26.05 -18.76
N GLN A 110 -8.64 -25.65 -19.67
CA GLN A 110 -8.40 -26.37 -20.90
C GLN A 110 -7.86 -27.77 -20.57
N PRO A 111 -8.33 -28.84 -21.22
CA PRO A 111 -7.69 -30.14 -21.04
C PRO A 111 -6.20 -30.04 -21.43
N ALA A 112 -5.37 -30.76 -20.71
CA ALA A 112 -3.95 -30.81 -21.04
C ALA A 112 -3.75 -31.17 -22.50
N ASP A 113 -2.93 -30.40 -23.21
CA ASP A 113 -2.50 -30.76 -24.54
C ASP A 113 -1.64 -32.05 -24.44
N PRO A 114 -2.03 -33.18 -25.07
CA PRO A 114 -1.26 -34.40 -25.02
C PRO A 114 0.15 -34.27 -25.61
N ALA A 115 0.37 -33.28 -26.47
CA ALA A 115 1.67 -32.97 -27.06
C ALA A 115 2.53 -32.04 -26.19
N CYS A 116 1.98 -31.48 -25.11
CA CYS A 116 2.70 -30.58 -24.25
C CYS A 116 3.68 -31.36 -23.36
N THR A 117 4.96 -31.16 -23.58
CA THR A 117 6.04 -31.68 -22.73
C THR A 117 6.50 -30.69 -21.66
N ALA A 118 5.95 -29.49 -21.64
CA ALA A 118 6.29 -28.47 -20.66
C ALA A 118 5.91 -28.91 -19.24
N LYS A 119 6.79 -28.64 -18.30
CA LYS A 119 6.56 -28.88 -16.87
C LYS A 119 6.60 -27.54 -16.14
N PHE A 120 5.84 -27.45 -15.05
CA PHE A 120 5.94 -26.32 -14.14
C PHE A 120 7.33 -26.29 -13.51
N THR A 121 8.00 -25.15 -13.58
CA THR A 121 9.21 -24.90 -12.82
C THR A 121 8.79 -24.45 -11.42
N VAL A 122 8.90 -25.36 -10.45
CA VAL A 122 8.47 -25.09 -9.07
C VAL A 122 9.44 -24.17 -8.36
N ALA A 123 10.72 -24.26 -8.70
CA ALA A 123 11.78 -23.45 -8.12
C ALA A 123 12.76 -23.04 -9.23
N PRO A 124 12.54 -21.91 -9.91
CA PRO A 124 13.51 -21.34 -10.86
C PRO A 124 14.86 -21.07 -10.20
N ASP A 125 15.94 -21.11 -10.96
CA ASP A 125 17.30 -21.02 -10.40
C ASP A 125 17.56 -19.70 -9.67
N ASP A 126 17.00 -18.60 -10.13
CA ASP A 126 17.04 -17.28 -9.49
C ASP A 126 16.36 -17.30 -8.12
N ILE A 127 15.18 -17.88 -8.02
CA ILE A 127 14.45 -18.04 -6.75
C ILE A 127 15.23 -18.95 -5.79
N VAL A 128 15.82 -20.05 -6.29
CA VAL A 128 16.66 -20.94 -5.47
C VAL A 128 17.89 -20.21 -4.94
N ALA A 129 18.51 -19.37 -5.77
CA ALA A 129 19.66 -18.58 -5.38
C ALA A 129 19.30 -17.58 -4.27
N GLU A 130 18.17 -16.88 -4.41
CA GLU A 130 17.66 -15.94 -3.41
C GLU A 130 17.29 -16.65 -2.09
N MET A 131 16.61 -17.79 -2.15
CA MET A 131 16.31 -18.60 -0.96
C MET A 131 17.58 -19.01 -0.19
N ARG A 132 18.65 -19.38 -0.89
CA ARG A 132 19.94 -19.69 -0.26
C ARG A 132 20.54 -18.47 0.40
N GLN A 133 20.44 -17.30 -0.25
CA GLN A 133 20.92 -16.04 0.32
C GLN A 133 20.16 -15.69 1.59
N VAL A 134 18.84 -15.77 1.59
CA VAL A 134 17.99 -15.50 2.78
C VAL A 134 18.35 -16.42 3.95
N ILE A 135 18.66 -17.69 3.69
CA ILE A 135 19.12 -18.64 4.74
C ILE A 135 20.46 -18.19 5.35
N VAL A 136 21.39 -17.70 4.52
CA VAL A 136 22.70 -17.22 4.98
C VAL A 136 22.58 -15.91 5.75
N GLU A 137 21.73 -15.00 5.30
CA GLU A 137 21.52 -13.70 5.94
C GLU A 137 20.85 -13.81 7.31
N GLY A 138 19.93 -14.75 7.47
CA GLY A 138 19.26 -15.08 8.72
C GLY A 138 18.26 -14.05 9.23
N ASP A 139 18.51 -12.76 9.08
CA ASP A 139 17.59 -11.69 9.46
C ASP A 139 17.78 -10.40 8.63
N SER A 140 16.80 -9.49 8.75
CA SER A 140 16.78 -8.23 8.01
C SER A 140 17.90 -7.24 8.37
N ALA A 141 18.52 -7.36 9.55
CA ALA A 141 19.64 -6.50 9.90
C ALA A 141 20.86 -6.87 9.03
N THR A 142 21.08 -8.16 8.82
CA THR A 142 22.14 -8.66 7.92
C THR A 142 21.87 -8.24 6.48
N THR A 143 20.63 -8.41 5.99
CA THR A 143 20.20 -7.97 4.65
C THR A 143 20.46 -6.49 4.42
N LEU A 144 20.20 -5.65 5.42
CA LEU A 144 20.45 -4.22 5.36
C LEU A 144 21.89 -3.81 5.69
N GLY A 145 22.74 -4.77 6.07
CA GLY A 145 24.15 -4.51 6.43
C GLY A 145 24.31 -3.65 7.68
N VAL A 146 23.44 -3.80 8.67
CA VAL A 146 23.47 -3.02 9.92
C VAL A 146 23.81 -3.90 11.12
N ASP A 147 24.47 -3.31 12.14
CA ASP A 147 24.79 -3.99 13.38
C ASP A 147 23.53 -4.26 14.21
N PRO A 148 23.18 -5.54 14.48
CA PRO A 148 22.02 -5.89 15.29
C PRO A 148 22.09 -5.33 16.74
N LYS A 149 23.27 -5.06 17.26
CA LYS A 149 23.44 -4.46 18.58
C LYS A 149 23.07 -2.99 18.59
N MET A 150 23.28 -2.30 17.48
CA MET A 150 22.88 -0.90 17.32
C MET A 150 21.37 -0.76 17.05
N TYR A 151 20.77 -1.76 16.41
CA TYR A 151 19.34 -1.80 16.07
C TYR A 151 18.72 -3.08 16.64
N PRO A 152 18.48 -3.15 17.96
CA PRO A 152 18.10 -4.39 18.65
C PRO A 152 16.66 -4.83 18.40
N PHE A 153 15.82 -3.94 17.93
CA PHE A 153 14.42 -4.23 17.67
C PHE A 153 14.15 -4.49 16.18
N ARG A 154 13.05 -5.20 15.92
CA ARG A 154 12.46 -5.39 14.59
C ARG A 154 11.09 -4.74 14.56
N LEU A 155 10.92 -3.68 13.74
CA LEU A 155 9.62 -3.10 13.53
C LEU A 155 8.86 -3.94 12.50
N VAL A 156 7.68 -4.40 12.89
CA VAL A 156 6.79 -5.19 12.04
C VAL A 156 5.50 -4.44 11.74
N SER A 157 5.03 -4.57 10.50
CA SER A 157 3.76 -3.98 10.09
C SER A 157 2.59 -4.73 10.69
N ARG A 158 1.70 -3.99 11.37
CA ARG A 158 0.46 -4.49 11.96
C ARG A 158 -0.74 -4.11 11.10
N ARG A 159 -1.72 -5.00 11.02
CA ARG A 159 -3.05 -4.68 10.49
C ARG A 159 -4.01 -4.37 11.63
N LEU A 160 -4.78 -3.31 11.47
CA LEU A 160 -5.86 -2.99 12.39
C LEU A 160 -7.18 -3.51 11.83
N LYS A 161 -8.01 -4.09 12.70
CA LYS A 161 -9.26 -4.76 12.31
C LYS A 161 -10.27 -3.84 11.62
N HIS A 162 -10.21 -2.55 11.91
CA HIS A 162 -11.19 -1.55 11.47
C HIS A 162 -10.66 -0.60 10.41
N VAL A 163 -9.41 -0.78 9.99
CA VAL A 163 -8.73 0.10 9.03
C VAL A 163 -8.13 -0.76 7.92
N LEU A 164 -8.43 -0.41 6.68
CA LEU A 164 -7.84 -1.05 5.50
C LEU A 164 -6.83 -0.08 4.88
N ASN A 165 -5.54 -0.29 5.16
CA ASN A 165 -4.48 0.64 4.81
C ASN A 165 -4.79 2.04 5.36
N SER A 166 -4.99 3.07 4.51
CA SER A 166 -5.40 4.42 4.90
C SER A 166 -6.92 4.61 5.01
N PHE A 167 -7.71 3.58 4.71
CA PHE A 167 -9.18 3.68 4.74
C PHE A 167 -9.76 3.42 6.12
N GLY A 168 -10.71 4.24 6.51
CA GLY A 168 -11.47 4.06 7.74
C GLY A 168 -10.90 4.77 8.96
N SER A 169 -9.65 5.23 8.94
CA SER A 169 -9.02 5.93 10.06
C SER A 169 -9.78 7.19 10.51
N GLU A 170 -10.42 7.89 9.55
CA GLU A 170 -11.15 9.12 9.82
C GLU A 170 -12.67 8.94 9.92
N LEU A 171 -13.17 7.71 9.82
CA LEU A 171 -14.59 7.45 10.01
C LEU A 171 -14.94 7.57 11.49
N SER A 172 -15.80 8.52 11.84
CA SER A 172 -16.20 8.79 13.23
C SER A 172 -16.77 7.55 13.94
N ALA A 173 -17.42 6.65 13.23
CA ALA A 173 -17.92 5.38 13.74
C ALA A 173 -16.80 4.39 14.14
N LEU A 174 -15.60 4.56 13.59
CA LEU A 174 -14.42 3.74 13.84
C LEU A 174 -13.37 4.48 14.68
N GLY A 175 -13.43 5.81 14.72
CA GLY A 175 -12.48 6.69 15.42
C GLY A 175 -12.48 6.51 16.95
N ALA A 176 -13.55 5.99 17.53
CA ALA A 176 -13.59 5.61 18.94
C ALA A 176 -12.66 4.42 19.29
N LYS A 177 -12.04 3.79 18.29
CA LYS A 177 -11.17 2.62 18.44
C LYS A 177 -9.69 2.90 18.12
N GLY A 178 -9.31 4.16 18.04
CA GLY A 178 -7.96 4.62 17.85
C GLY A 178 -7.83 5.50 16.60
N SER A 179 -7.38 6.72 16.82
CA SER A 179 -7.05 7.69 15.78
C SER A 179 -5.56 7.69 15.41
N THR A 180 -4.78 6.79 16.01
CA THR A 180 -3.33 6.73 15.89
C THR A 180 -2.84 5.30 15.72
N ASN A 181 -1.56 5.14 15.45
CA ASN A 181 -0.88 3.85 15.36
C ASN A 181 0.20 3.71 16.44
N PRO A 182 -0.15 3.34 17.66
CA PRO A 182 0.82 3.16 18.74
C PRO A 182 1.92 2.17 18.37
N ALA A 183 3.08 2.34 19.01
CA ALA A 183 4.15 1.37 19.01
C ALA A 183 3.84 0.30 20.06
N TYR A 184 3.26 -0.81 19.63
CA TYR A 184 2.97 -1.95 20.51
C TYR A 184 4.26 -2.69 20.84
N MET A 185 4.54 -2.85 22.12
CA MET A 185 5.75 -3.48 22.64
C MET A 185 5.42 -4.55 23.70
N ASN A 186 6.33 -5.52 23.82
CA ASN A 186 6.24 -6.50 24.90
C ASN A 186 6.45 -5.81 26.26
N PRO A 187 5.66 -6.14 27.32
CA PRO A 187 5.83 -5.56 28.66
C PRO A 187 7.24 -5.67 29.23
N ASP A 188 7.94 -6.80 29.01
CA ASP A 188 9.30 -6.98 29.51
C ASP A 188 10.32 -6.06 28.81
N ASP A 189 10.09 -5.76 27.54
CA ASP A 189 10.92 -4.79 26.81
C ASP A 189 10.62 -3.38 27.29
N MET A 190 9.35 -3.05 27.57
CA MET A 190 8.98 -1.76 28.14
C MET A 190 9.62 -1.56 29.52
N GLU A 191 9.56 -2.56 30.40
CA GLU A 191 10.21 -2.52 31.71
C GLU A 191 11.72 -2.30 31.58
N ALA A 192 12.39 -2.98 30.64
CA ALA A 192 13.83 -2.84 30.42
C ALA A 192 14.26 -1.43 29.99
N TYR A 193 13.35 -0.64 29.41
CA TYR A 193 13.56 0.75 28.99
C TYR A 193 12.86 1.77 29.87
N ASP A 194 12.31 1.36 31.04
CA ASP A 194 11.53 2.19 31.97
C ASP A 194 10.39 2.94 31.27
N LEU A 195 9.64 2.22 30.41
CA LEU A 195 8.52 2.74 29.63
C LEU A 195 7.16 2.32 30.21
N ALA A 196 6.19 3.19 30.06
CA ALA A 196 4.78 2.95 30.35
C ALA A 196 3.89 3.30 29.15
N ASP A 197 2.63 2.84 29.18
CA ASP A 197 1.64 3.22 28.16
C ASP A 197 1.50 4.74 28.08
N GLY A 198 1.54 5.25 26.85
CA GLY A 198 1.44 6.68 26.60
C GLY A 198 2.77 7.44 26.53
N ASP A 199 3.89 6.81 26.90
CA ASP A 199 5.22 7.42 26.76
C ASP A 199 5.56 7.69 25.30
N LEU A 200 6.33 8.74 25.06
CA LEU A 200 6.79 9.13 23.73
C LEU A 200 8.21 8.63 23.51
N ILE A 201 8.40 7.94 22.40
CA ILE A 201 9.70 7.43 21.97
C ILE A 201 10.05 7.91 20.56
N GLU A 202 11.33 8.01 20.27
CA GLU A 202 11.85 8.04 18.92
C GLU A 202 12.22 6.63 18.48
N ILE A 203 11.72 6.21 17.33
CA ILE A 203 12.12 4.97 16.66
C ILE A 203 12.97 5.34 15.46
N SER A 204 14.22 4.88 15.46
CA SER A 204 15.18 5.18 14.39
C SER A 204 15.56 3.93 13.64
N SER A 205 15.48 3.96 12.31
CA SER A 205 16.10 3.01 11.40
C SER A 205 17.43 3.57 10.86
N PRO A 206 18.20 2.80 10.07
CA PRO A 206 19.38 3.33 9.38
C PRO A 206 19.08 4.48 8.42
N ARG A 207 17.79 4.64 8.02
CA ARG A 207 17.35 5.65 7.06
C ARG A 207 16.85 6.94 7.73
N ALA A 208 15.99 6.81 8.72
CA ALA A 208 15.29 7.95 9.31
C ALA A 208 14.75 7.61 10.70
N SER A 209 14.19 8.63 11.35
CA SER A 209 13.51 8.49 12.63
C SER A 209 12.05 8.93 12.53
N ILE A 210 11.22 8.37 13.40
CA ILE A 210 9.83 8.78 13.64
C ILE A 210 9.58 8.80 15.15
N HIS A 211 8.61 9.62 15.57
CA HIS A 211 8.09 9.55 16.94
C HIS A 211 6.91 8.58 17.02
N ALA A 212 6.76 7.93 18.15
CA ALA A 212 5.64 7.02 18.41
C ALA A 212 5.24 7.04 19.88
N VAL A 213 3.96 6.82 20.13
CA VAL A 213 3.42 6.60 21.47
C VAL A 213 3.44 5.11 21.76
N VAL A 214 3.95 4.72 22.92
CA VAL A 214 4.09 3.31 23.32
C VAL A 214 2.78 2.78 23.89
N GLU A 215 2.46 1.52 23.58
CA GLU A 215 1.36 0.77 24.16
C GLU A 215 1.80 -0.67 24.44
N SER A 216 1.49 -1.16 25.63
CA SER A 216 1.84 -2.51 26.06
C SER A 216 0.99 -3.56 25.33
N ALA A 217 1.64 -4.64 24.86
CA ALA A 217 0.97 -5.72 24.15
C ALA A 217 1.63 -7.08 24.46
N THR A 218 0.93 -7.92 25.19
CA THR A 218 1.41 -9.26 25.58
C THR A 218 1.50 -10.26 24.43
N ASP A 219 0.85 -9.97 23.30
CA ASP A 219 0.89 -10.74 22.07
C ASP A 219 2.09 -10.40 21.17
N VAL A 220 2.84 -9.36 21.52
CA VAL A 220 4.05 -8.96 20.81
C VAL A 220 5.27 -9.66 21.44
N ARG A 221 6.12 -10.26 20.62
CA ARG A 221 7.37 -10.89 21.09
C ARG A 221 8.38 -9.85 21.57
N ARG A 222 9.24 -10.23 22.51
CA ARG A 222 10.40 -9.43 22.89
C ARG A 222 11.29 -9.12 21.69
N GLY A 223 11.85 -7.92 21.67
CA GLY A 223 12.66 -7.41 20.56
C GLY A 223 11.85 -7.01 19.32
N VAL A 224 10.51 -6.96 19.42
CA VAL A 224 9.62 -6.54 18.33
C VAL A 224 8.86 -5.28 18.71
N ILE A 225 8.79 -4.32 17.79
CA ILE A 225 7.88 -3.19 17.83
C ILE A 225 6.86 -3.39 16.72
N SER A 226 5.57 -3.41 17.06
CA SER A 226 4.48 -3.65 16.11
C SER A 226 3.64 -2.39 15.90
N MET A 227 3.63 -1.85 14.67
CA MET A 227 2.90 -0.61 14.34
C MET A 227 2.06 -0.78 13.09
N ALA A 228 0.88 -0.15 13.08
CA ALA A 228 0.09 -0.08 11.85
C ALA A 228 0.72 0.91 10.86
N HIS A 229 0.67 0.57 9.57
CA HIS A 229 1.11 1.47 8.49
C HIS A 229 -0.03 2.38 8.03
N SER A 230 0.31 3.36 7.18
CA SER A 230 -0.64 4.31 6.57
C SER A 230 -1.33 5.26 7.55
N TRP A 231 -0.62 5.66 8.58
CA TRP A 231 -1.01 6.68 9.55
C TRP A 231 -0.12 7.90 9.42
N GLY A 232 -0.51 8.98 10.11
CA GLY A 232 0.21 10.24 10.10
C GLY A 232 -0.13 11.12 8.90
N GLY A 233 0.40 12.35 8.92
CA GLY A 233 0.23 13.33 7.85
C GLY A 233 1.40 13.37 6.88
N SER A 234 1.29 14.24 5.87
CA SER A 234 2.39 14.57 4.93
C SER A 234 3.49 15.43 5.56
N SER A 235 3.28 15.94 6.77
CA SER A 235 4.28 16.71 7.50
C SER A 235 5.52 15.88 7.79
N LEU A 236 6.69 16.49 7.67
CA LEU A 236 7.95 15.90 8.09
C LEU A 236 8.14 15.95 9.61
N THR A 237 7.25 16.65 10.34
CA THR A 237 7.28 16.78 11.79
C THR A 237 6.34 15.78 12.44
N ASP A 238 6.73 15.27 13.59
CA ASP A 238 5.95 14.33 14.40
C ASP A 238 5.17 15.04 15.54
N GLU A 239 4.96 16.35 15.42
CA GLU A 239 4.29 17.18 16.45
C GLU A 239 2.89 16.69 16.81
N LYS A 240 2.18 16.09 15.85
CA LYS A 240 0.81 15.57 16.02
C LYS A 240 0.74 14.06 16.19
N VAL A 241 1.84 13.39 16.57
CA VAL A 241 1.87 11.94 16.69
C VAL A 241 0.79 11.40 17.62
N ARG A 242 0.46 12.14 18.68
CA ARG A 242 -0.60 11.77 19.65
C ARG A 242 -2.01 11.89 19.06
N ASP A 243 -2.20 12.69 18.01
CA ASP A 243 -3.50 12.95 17.41
C ASP A 243 -3.75 12.09 16.17
N ILE A 244 -2.74 11.96 15.30
CA ILE A 244 -2.88 11.34 13.97
C ILE A 244 -1.92 10.18 13.71
N GLY A 245 -1.06 9.84 14.67
CA GLY A 245 -0.02 8.82 14.50
C GLY A 245 1.14 9.26 13.60
N THR A 246 1.91 8.31 13.12
CA THR A 246 3.14 8.55 12.35
C THR A 246 3.28 7.60 11.16
N PRO A 247 3.89 8.06 10.03
CA PRO A 247 4.09 7.22 8.85
C PRO A 247 5.31 6.31 8.99
N THR A 248 5.09 5.04 9.29
CA THR A 248 6.16 4.01 9.40
C THR A 248 6.97 3.84 8.12
N SER A 249 6.42 4.22 6.96
CA SER A 249 7.10 4.19 5.66
C SER A 249 8.36 5.07 5.61
N ARG A 250 8.50 6.07 6.48
CA ARG A 250 9.72 6.88 6.59
C ARG A 250 10.93 6.07 7.01
N LEU A 251 10.73 4.95 7.72
CA LEU A 251 11.80 4.05 8.18
C LEU A 251 12.28 3.08 7.10
N VAL A 252 11.55 2.93 6.00
CA VAL A 252 11.84 1.98 4.94
C VAL A 252 12.94 2.50 4.04
N SER A 253 13.99 1.71 3.81
CA SER A 253 15.02 2.00 2.81
C SER A 253 14.54 1.59 1.43
N VAL A 254 14.86 2.39 0.42
CA VAL A 254 14.56 2.11 -1.00
C VAL A 254 15.80 1.88 -1.85
N ASP A 255 16.98 2.09 -1.27
CA ASP A 255 18.29 1.99 -1.91
C ASP A 255 19.04 0.70 -1.56
N ARG A 256 18.53 -0.05 -0.59
CA ARG A 256 19.09 -1.35 -0.16
C ARG A 256 18.01 -2.23 0.49
N GLY A 257 18.28 -3.53 0.59
CA GLY A 257 17.37 -4.46 1.25
C GLY A 257 16.06 -4.62 0.49
N TYR A 258 16.14 -4.79 -0.82
CA TYR A 258 15.00 -5.08 -1.68
C TYR A 258 15.12 -6.49 -2.27
N ASP A 259 13.97 -7.08 -2.53
CA ASP A 259 13.84 -8.36 -3.22
C ASP A 259 14.36 -8.21 -4.66
N THR A 260 15.30 -9.05 -5.05
CA THR A 260 15.98 -8.95 -6.34
C THR A 260 15.12 -9.42 -7.52
N VAL A 261 14.06 -10.17 -7.25
CA VAL A 261 13.14 -10.68 -8.27
C VAL A 261 12.06 -9.68 -8.61
N ASN A 262 11.42 -9.08 -7.60
CA ASN A 262 10.28 -8.18 -7.80
C ASN A 262 10.55 -6.72 -7.41
N GLY A 263 11.74 -6.41 -6.87
CA GLY A 263 12.12 -5.05 -6.47
C GLY A 263 11.43 -4.53 -5.21
N MET A 264 10.69 -5.38 -4.48
CA MET A 264 10.02 -4.95 -3.25
C MET A 264 11.02 -4.69 -2.14
N VAL A 265 10.90 -3.55 -1.51
CA VAL A 265 11.74 -3.17 -0.36
C VAL A 265 11.30 -3.90 0.92
N VAL A 266 12.21 -4.06 1.88
CA VAL A 266 11.91 -4.60 3.21
C VAL A 266 10.96 -3.64 3.93
N GLN A 267 9.70 -4.02 4.04
CA GLN A 267 8.62 -3.25 4.67
C GLN A 267 8.23 -3.77 6.06
N SER A 268 8.79 -4.89 6.48
CA SER A 268 8.54 -5.52 7.78
C SER A 268 9.84 -6.09 8.33
N ALA A 269 9.89 -6.29 9.63
CA ALA A 269 11.12 -6.63 10.36
C ALA A 269 12.25 -5.60 10.14
N ILE A 270 11.89 -4.32 9.97
CA ILE A 270 12.85 -3.23 9.81
C ILE A 270 13.71 -3.12 11.07
N PRO A 271 15.06 -3.17 10.95
CA PRO A 271 15.93 -2.99 12.10
C PRO A 271 15.80 -1.58 12.67
N VAL A 272 15.46 -1.47 13.94
CA VAL A 272 15.26 -0.18 14.60
C VAL A 272 15.86 -0.17 16.00
N ARG A 273 16.17 1.03 16.46
CA ARG A 273 16.45 1.35 17.86
C ARG A 273 15.41 2.32 18.38
N LEU A 274 15.26 2.39 19.68
CA LEU A 274 14.41 3.38 20.33
C LEU A 274 15.23 4.28 21.26
N THR A 275 14.72 5.51 21.44
CA THR A 275 15.18 6.49 22.42
C THR A 275 13.95 7.05 23.12
N VAL A 276 13.97 7.11 24.45
CA VAL A 276 12.89 7.70 25.24
C VAL A 276 12.94 9.22 25.10
N LEU A 277 11.84 9.85 24.72
CA LEU A 277 11.74 11.30 24.57
C LEU A 277 10.98 11.95 25.72
N GLU A 278 9.85 11.37 26.10
CA GLU A 278 8.98 11.92 27.14
C GLU A 278 8.31 10.77 27.89
N GLN A 279 8.38 10.81 29.22
CA GLN A 279 7.64 9.90 30.08
C GLN A 279 6.34 10.60 30.51
N SER A 280 5.22 9.91 30.33
CA SER A 280 3.94 10.40 30.86
C SER A 280 4.05 10.56 32.37
N ASN A 281 3.53 11.66 32.91
CA ASN A 281 3.56 11.91 34.36
C ASN A 281 2.99 10.70 35.10
N ARG A 282 3.86 9.96 35.74
CA ARG A 282 3.52 8.83 36.60
C ARG A 282 2.98 9.32 37.96
#